data_d1db26a91d56ee2c1e7d4138b877192c
#
_entry.id   d1db26a91d56ee2c1e7d4138b877192c
#
_cell.length_a   1.000
_cell.length_b   1.000
_cell.length_c   1.000
_cell.angle_alpha   90.00
_cell.angle_beta   90.00
_cell.angle_gamma   90.00
#
_symmetry.space_group_name_H-M   'P 1'
#
loop_
_entity.id
_entity.type
_entity.pdbx_description
1 polymer ?
#
loop_
_entity_poly.entity_id
_entity_poly.type
_entity_poly.pdbx_seq_one_letter_code
_entity_poly.pdbx_strand_id
1 'polypeptide(L)'
;MFNFEEELKKLPREPGVYIMRDDKDVILYVGKAINLHNRVRSYFRENIGRGPAIDQMVSLIARFEYIVTDSELEALVLENNLIKENSPKYNTLLKDDKTYPYIKVTVGEDYPRILFSRTMKKDKSRYFGPYTSAAAVKDTIELLNKLYQLRTCNRVLPRDTGLERPCLNYHIKQCLAPCQGYVSKEEYRQQVAGALEFLNGNYSPILKDLEEKMNKAAEELEFEEAARYRDLLSSVRQVSQKQKITEGVGEDKDILALYQDETEAVVQVFFVRDGKLIGREHYYMTHVPENNKPAILQDFVKQFYAGTPFIPRELMLQYEIEDAELIEKWLSERKGSRVYLKVPKIGSKEKLVELAAQNAKLVLSQDREKLKREEGRTIGAVKEISDLLQLPLTGTARMEAYDISNINGFENVGSMVVYEKGKPKRSDYRKFKIKSVSGPDDYACMREVLTRRFRHGMEESKELEEQEMDQEYGSFTK
;
A
#
# COMPACT_ATOMS: atom_id res chain seq x y z
N MET A 1 35.13 24.78 -4.29
CA MET A 1 34.24 24.68 -5.47
C MET A 1 34.48 23.34 -6.11
N PHE A 2 33.46 22.54 -6.39
CA PHE A 2 33.58 21.19 -6.97
C PHE A 2 34.04 21.30 -8.42
N ASN A 3 35.20 20.70 -8.76
CA ASN A 3 35.74 20.77 -10.10
C ASN A 3 35.27 19.56 -10.92
N PHE A 4 34.21 19.71 -11.70
CA PHE A 4 33.63 18.65 -12.49
C PHE A 4 34.63 18.01 -13.45
N GLU A 5 35.47 18.75 -14.12
CA GLU A 5 36.43 18.19 -15.10
C GLU A 5 37.47 17.27 -14.46
N GLU A 6 37.95 17.61 -13.27
CA GLU A 6 38.90 16.80 -12.53
C GLU A 6 38.24 15.56 -11.94
N GLU A 7 37.05 15.73 -11.33
CA GLU A 7 36.32 14.61 -10.71
C GLU A 7 35.80 13.62 -11.75
N LEU A 8 35.36 14.06 -12.92
CA LEU A 8 34.97 13.18 -14.03
C LEU A 8 36.15 12.34 -14.58
N LYS A 9 37.39 12.82 -14.46
CA LYS A 9 38.61 12.06 -14.87
C LYS A 9 38.93 10.96 -13.86
N LYS A 10 38.60 11.12 -12.58
CA LYS A 10 38.87 10.17 -11.49
C LYS A 10 37.86 9.01 -11.43
N LEU A 11 36.75 9.08 -12.16
CA LEU A 11 35.72 8.08 -12.15
C LEU A 11 36.25 6.71 -12.58
N PRO A 12 36.01 5.66 -11.78
CA PRO A 12 36.42 4.31 -12.09
C PRO A 12 35.56 3.70 -13.20
N ARG A 13 36.03 2.62 -13.82
CA ARG A 13 35.32 1.91 -14.89
C ARG A 13 34.53 0.71 -14.37
N GLU A 14 34.55 0.48 -13.09
CA GLU A 14 33.87 -0.57 -12.37
C GLU A 14 32.36 -0.29 -12.23
N PRO A 15 31.55 -1.34 -11.93
CA PRO A 15 30.15 -1.17 -11.58
C PRO A 15 29.98 -0.38 -10.28
N GLY A 16 28.87 0.30 -10.15
CA GLY A 16 28.58 1.05 -8.94
C GLY A 16 27.34 1.92 -9.02
N VAL A 17 27.13 2.69 -7.97
CA VAL A 17 26.04 3.65 -7.84
C VAL A 17 26.61 5.06 -7.78
N TYR A 18 25.97 6.00 -8.47
CA TYR A 18 26.28 7.41 -8.42
C TYR A 18 25.10 8.19 -7.84
N ILE A 19 25.44 9.28 -7.11
CA ILE A 19 24.50 10.11 -6.38
C ILE A 19 24.73 11.55 -6.81
N MET A 20 23.72 12.22 -7.36
CA MET A 20 23.77 13.61 -7.77
C MET A 20 23.17 14.48 -6.68
N ARG A 21 23.85 15.60 -6.33
CA ARG A 21 23.41 16.53 -5.29
C ARG A 21 23.38 17.98 -5.80
N ASP A 22 22.50 18.77 -5.20
CA ASP A 22 22.43 20.22 -5.44
C ASP A 22 23.42 21.00 -4.55
N ASP A 23 23.35 22.33 -4.62
CA ASP A 23 24.15 23.27 -3.85
C ASP A 23 23.86 23.26 -2.33
N LYS A 24 22.67 22.75 -1.94
CA LYS A 24 22.24 22.57 -0.55
C LYS A 24 22.48 21.16 -0.01
N ASP A 25 23.23 20.34 -0.75
CA ASP A 25 23.55 18.96 -0.42
C ASP A 25 22.35 17.98 -0.46
N VAL A 26 21.24 18.38 -1.08
CA VAL A 26 20.07 17.54 -1.26
C VAL A 26 20.32 16.54 -2.40
N ILE A 27 19.98 15.29 -2.20
CA ILE A 27 20.08 14.25 -3.24
C ILE A 27 19.01 14.49 -4.31
N LEU A 28 19.45 14.80 -5.52
CA LEU A 28 18.60 14.99 -6.68
C LEU A 28 18.26 13.69 -7.37
N TYR A 29 19.25 12.81 -7.51
CA TYR A 29 19.11 11.56 -8.25
C TYR A 29 20.12 10.51 -7.78
N VAL A 30 19.69 9.27 -7.81
CA VAL A 30 20.53 8.07 -7.58
C VAL A 30 20.41 7.16 -8.80
N GLY A 31 21.54 6.65 -9.32
CA GLY A 31 21.51 5.73 -10.45
C GLY A 31 22.62 4.69 -10.40
N LYS A 32 22.35 3.50 -10.92
CA LYS A 32 23.37 2.45 -11.13
C LYS A 32 24.14 2.66 -12.43
N ALA A 33 25.33 2.10 -12.48
CA ALA A 33 26.14 2.01 -13.68
C ALA A 33 26.89 0.68 -13.74
N ILE A 34 26.98 0.08 -14.92
CA ILE A 34 27.93 -1.00 -15.22
C ILE A 34 29.36 -0.45 -15.29
N ASN A 35 29.47 0.79 -15.74
CA ASN A 35 30.70 1.53 -15.84
C ASN A 35 30.44 2.98 -15.40
N LEU A 36 30.86 3.33 -14.19
CA LEU A 36 30.65 4.64 -13.59
C LEU A 36 31.21 5.77 -14.44
N HIS A 37 32.44 5.60 -14.99
CA HIS A 37 33.08 6.58 -15.84
C HIS A 37 32.23 6.94 -17.07
N ASN A 38 31.70 5.96 -17.77
CA ASN A 38 30.92 6.20 -18.99
C ASN A 38 29.56 6.80 -18.66
N ARG A 39 28.87 6.26 -17.64
CA ARG A 39 27.52 6.64 -17.27
C ARG A 39 27.44 8.05 -16.71
N VAL A 40 28.29 8.41 -15.73
CA VAL A 40 28.26 9.74 -15.12
C VAL A 40 28.65 10.81 -16.13
N ARG A 41 29.68 10.57 -16.94
CA ARG A 41 30.07 11.51 -18.00
C ARG A 41 28.99 11.75 -19.05
N SER A 42 28.11 10.79 -19.30
CA SER A 42 27.01 10.95 -20.27
C SER A 42 26.04 12.07 -19.88
N TYR A 43 25.93 12.41 -18.60
CA TYR A 43 25.08 13.51 -18.14
C TYR A 43 25.66 14.90 -18.43
N PHE A 44 26.97 15.03 -18.61
CA PHE A 44 27.66 16.29 -18.82
C PHE A 44 28.12 16.52 -20.27
N ARG A 45 27.68 15.65 -21.21
CA ARG A 45 27.93 15.83 -22.64
C ARG A 45 26.94 16.85 -23.22
N GLU A 46 27.43 17.77 -24.04
CA GLU A 46 26.57 18.72 -24.77
C GLU A 46 25.77 18.04 -25.88
N ASN A 47 24.60 18.56 -26.19
CA ASN A 47 23.73 18.20 -27.33
C ASN A 47 23.11 16.79 -27.34
N ILE A 48 22.82 16.18 -26.19
CA ILE A 48 22.00 14.97 -26.12
C ILE A 48 20.63 15.39 -25.56
N GLY A 49 19.59 15.34 -26.39
CA GLY A 49 18.19 15.54 -25.96
C GLY A 49 17.76 14.47 -24.98
N ARG A 50 17.85 14.73 -23.68
CA ARG A 50 17.55 13.79 -22.57
C ARG A 50 16.14 13.92 -22.04
N GLY A 51 15.42 14.90 -22.54
CA GLY A 51 14.10 15.28 -22.02
C GLY A 51 14.17 16.38 -20.93
N PRO A 52 13.12 17.21 -20.82
CA PRO A 52 13.12 18.42 -20.00
C PRO A 52 13.45 18.20 -18.52
N ALA A 53 12.96 17.10 -17.94
CA ALA A 53 13.17 16.78 -16.53
C ALA A 53 14.64 16.45 -16.22
N ILE A 54 15.32 15.71 -17.09
CA ILE A 54 16.74 15.35 -16.91
C ILE A 54 17.61 16.58 -17.17
N ASP A 55 17.29 17.39 -18.16
CA ASP A 55 18.04 18.62 -18.45
C ASP A 55 17.92 19.62 -17.30
N GLN A 56 16.73 19.76 -16.69
CA GLN A 56 16.52 20.53 -15.48
C GLN A 56 17.34 19.97 -14.30
N MET A 57 17.32 18.65 -14.10
CA MET A 57 18.13 18.01 -13.06
C MET A 57 19.62 18.33 -13.24
N VAL A 58 20.15 18.16 -14.45
CA VAL A 58 21.55 18.39 -14.76
C VAL A 58 21.97 19.84 -14.47
N SER A 59 21.08 20.81 -14.73
CA SER A 59 21.35 22.24 -14.41
C SER A 59 21.45 22.53 -12.90
N LEU A 60 20.88 21.67 -12.05
CA LEU A 60 20.88 21.81 -10.59
C LEU A 60 22.01 21.04 -9.91
N ILE A 61 22.74 20.18 -10.63
CA ILE A 61 23.82 19.38 -10.03
C ILE A 61 24.97 20.27 -9.63
N ALA A 62 25.26 20.37 -8.34
CA ALA A 62 26.41 21.03 -7.79
C ALA A 62 27.60 20.10 -7.54
N ARG A 63 27.33 18.84 -7.25
CA ARG A 63 28.34 17.79 -7.06
C ARG A 63 27.77 16.40 -7.30
N PHE A 64 28.65 15.44 -7.49
CA PHE A 64 28.29 14.02 -7.49
C PHE A 64 29.24 13.21 -6.61
N GLU A 65 28.72 12.09 -6.12
CA GLU A 65 29.44 11.06 -5.37
C GLU A 65 29.23 9.71 -6.06
N TYR A 66 30.08 8.74 -5.78
CA TYR A 66 29.91 7.40 -6.30
C TYR A 66 30.39 6.36 -5.31
N ILE A 67 29.80 5.16 -5.38
CA ILE A 67 30.13 3.99 -4.60
C ILE A 67 30.43 2.86 -5.58
N VAL A 68 31.64 2.32 -5.54
CA VAL A 68 32.04 1.16 -6.37
C VAL A 68 31.47 -0.10 -5.73
N THR A 69 31.01 -1.04 -6.55
CA THR A 69 30.50 -2.33 -6.10
C THR A 69 31.21 -3.46 -6.83
N ASP A 70 31.25 -4.66 -6.23
CA ASP A 70 31.93 -5.82 -6.82
C ASP A 70 31.16 -6.41 -8.02
N SER A 71 29.88 -6.10 -8.14
CA SER A 71 29.03 -6.57 -9.23
C SER A 71 27.91 -5.58 -9.60
N GLU A 72 27.39 -5.70 -10.82
CA GLU A 72 26.21 -4.95 -11.26
C GLU A 72 24.98 -5.28 -10.43
N LEU A 73 24.87 -6.52 -9.93
CA LEU A 73 23.78 -6.94 -9.06
C LEU A 73 23.81 -6.19 -7.72
N GLU A 74 24.99 -6.02 -7.14
CA GLU A 74 25.14 -5.21 -5.91
C GLU A 74 24.81 -3.75 -6.18
N ALA A 75 25.23 -3.20 -7.33
CA ALA A 75 24.87 -1.85 -7.74
C ALA A 75 23.35 -1.68 -7.81
N LEU A 76 22.62 -2.66 -8.40
CA LEU A 76 21.16 -2.66 -8.48
C LEU A 76 20.50 -2.62 -7.09
N VAL A 77 20.97 -3.47 -6.18
CA VAL A 77 20.42 -3.55 -4.82
C VAL A 77 20.71 -2.26 -4.04
N LEU A 78 21.94 -1.73 -4.15
CA LEU A 78 22.35 -0.51 -3.48
C LEU A 78 21.58 0.71 -4.00
N GLU A 79 21.43 0.86 -5.33
CA GLU A 79 20.61 1.89 -5.97
C GLU A 79 19.19 1.90 -5.38
N ASN A 80 18.55 0.73 -5.35
CA ASN A 80 17.17 0.60 -4.88
C ASN A 80 17.02 0.96 -3.39
N ASN A 81 17.99 0.57 -2.56
CA ASN A 81 18.01 0.92 -1.14
C ASN A 81 18.16 2.44 -0.93
N LEU A 82 19.10 3.07 -1.67
CA LEU A 82 19.34 4.51 -1.58
C LEU A 82 18.14 5.33 -2.09
N ILE A 83 17.48 4.89 -3.16
CA ILE A 83 16.24 5.52 -3.65
C ILE A 83 15.14 5.43 -2.60
N LYS A 84 14.95 4.27 -1.98
CA LYS A 84 13.93 4.07 -0.94
C LYS A 84 14.20 4.91 0.31
N GLU A 85 15.45 5.01 0.73
CA GLU A 85 15.87 5.74 1.93
C GLU A 85 15.74 7.26 1.75
N ASN A 86 16.16 7.78 0.60
CA ASN A 86 16.31 9.21 0.37
C ASN A 86 15.17 9.83 -0.45
N SER A 87 14.36 9.02 -1.15
CA SER A 87 13.26 9.47 -2.03
C SER A 87 13.63 10.65 -2.94
N PRO A 88 14.66 10.53 -3.80
CA PRO A 88 15.20 11.65 -4.57
C PRO A 88 14.17 12.21 -5.55
N LYS A 89 14.17 13.54 -5.73
CA LYS A 89 13.17 14.26 -6.53
C LYS A 89 13.08 13.80 -8.00
N TYR A 90 14.19 13.39 -8.59
CA TYR A 90 14.26 13.04 -10.01
C TYR A 90 14.29 11.52 -10.28
N ASN A 91 14.19 10.69 -9.25
CA ASN A 91 13.95 9.27 -9.43
C ASN A 91 12.45 8.98 -9.52
N THR A 92 12.10 8.01 -10.36
CA THR A 92 10.74 7.45 -10.36
C THR A 92 10.48 6.75 -9.03
N LEU A 93 9.41 7.11 -8.34
CA LEU A 93 9.11 6.61 -7.01
C LEU A 93 7.77 5.89 -6.97
N LEU A 94 7.75 4.75 -6.29
CA LEU A 94 6.52 4.06 -5.91
C LEU A 94 5.89 4.79 -4.71
N LYS A 95 4.73 5.40 -4.92
CA LYS A 95 4.06 6.29 -3.95
C LYS A 95 3.49 5.55 -2.74
N ASP A 96 3.10 4.30 -2.89
CA ASP A 96 2.41 3.51 -1.87
C ASP A 96 3.22 2.27 -1.47
N ASP A 97 3.73 2.25 -0.25
CA ASP A 97 4.29 1.04 0.38
C ASP A 97 3.15 0.27 1.10
N LYS A 98 2.17 -0.21 0.33
CA LYS A 98 1.03 -0.97 0.89
C LYS A 98 1.50 -2.33 1.38
N THR A 99 1.35 -2.59 2.68
CA THR A 99 1.55 -3.93 3.23
C THR A 99 0.29 -4.77 3.06
N TYR A 100 0.39 -5.83 2.27
CA TYR A 100 -0.73 -6.72 1.98
C TYR A 100 -0.94 -7.75 3.07
N PRO A 101 -2.22 -8.13 3.33
CA PRO A 101 -2.53 -9.22 4.21
C PRO A 101 -2.27 -10.58 3.56
N TYR A 102 -1.82 -11.51 4.38
CA TYR A 102 -1.60 -12.91 4.06
C TYR A 102 -2.37 -13.79 5.05
N ILE A 103 -2.75 -14.97 4.59
CA ILE A 103 -3.18 -16.06 5.47
C ILE A 103 -1.94 -16.89 5.78
N LYS A 104 -1.59 -16.98 7.06
CA LYS A 104 -0.47 -17.77 7.57
C LYS A 104 -1.00 -19.05 8.19
N VAL A 105 -0.48 -20.21 7.75
CA VAL A 105 -0.73 -21.51 8.36
C VAL A 105 0.54 -22.01 9.02
N THR A 106 0.50 -22.21 10.34
CA THR A 106 1.68 -22.56 11.15
C THR A 106 1.99 -24.07 11.10
N VAL A 107 2.24 -24.60 9.90
CA VAL A 107 2.43 -26.04 9.65
C VAL A 107 3.62 -26.66 10.44
N GLY A 108 4.52 -25.85 10.98
CA GLY A 108 5.60 -26.31 11.85
C GLY A 108 5.17 -26.57 13.29
N GLU A 109 3.96 -26.18 13.73
CA GLU A 109 3.42 -26.50 15.03
C GLU A 109 2.81 -27.92 15.03
N ASP A 110 2.75 -28.57 16.17
CA ASP A 110 2.10 -29.90 16.30
C ASP A 110 0.61 -29.81 16.00
N TYR A 111 -0.02 -28.73 16.43
CA TYR A 111 -1.42 -28.37 16.13
C TYR A 111 -1.46 -27.01 15.43
N PRO A 112 -1.32 -26.98 14.10
CA PRO A 112 -1.25 -25.74 13.34
C PRO A 112 -2.46 -24.81 13.51
N ARG A 113 -2.22 -23.50 13.31
CA ARG A 113 -3.26 -22.45 13.32
C ARG A 113 -3.32 -21.73 11.99
N ILE A 114 -4.45 -21.12 11.70
CA ILE A 114 -4.61 -20.20 10.59
C ILE A 114 -4.68 -18.79 11.15
N LEU A 115 -3.75 -17.93 10.73
CA LEU A 115 -3.54 -16.61 11.29
C LEU A 115 -3.50 -15.54 10.18
N PHE A 116 -3.94 -14.34 10.53
CA PHE A 116 -3.73 -13.14 9.72
C PHE A 116 -2.27 -12.66 9.88
N SER A 117 -1.62 -12.32 8.78
CA SER A 117 -0.27 -11.72 8.81
C SER A 117 -0.13 -10.64 7.75
N ARG A 118 0.61 -9.58 8.05
CA ARG A 118 1.04 -8.57 7.06
C ARG A 118 2.50 -8.74 6.64
N THR A 119 3.21 -9.63 7.32
CA THR A 119 4.63 -9.90 7.06
C THR A 119 4.84 -11.39 6.86
N MET A 120 5.69 -11.75 5.91
CA MET A 120 6.17 -13.12 5.75
C MET A 120 7.52 -13.25 6.48
N LYS A 121 7.63 -14.27 7.31
CA LYS A 121 8.89 -14.61 8.00
C LYS A 121 9.46 -15.89 7.39
N LYS A 122 10.77 -16.03 7.40
CA LYS A 122 11.45 -17.32 7.07
C LYS A 122 11.28 -18.28 8.25
N ASP A 123 10.04 -18.73 8.47
CA ASP A 123 9.68 -19.74 9.45
C ASP A 123 9.11 -20.98 8.73
N LYS A 124 8.80 -22.02 9.48
CA LYS A 124 8.20 -23.25 8.92
C LYS A 124 6.69 -23.10 8.60
N SER A 125 6.19 -21.88 8.43
CA SER A 125 4.78 -21.62 8.10
C SER A 125 4.56 -21.53 6.60
N ARG A 126 3.34 -21.86 6.15
CA ARG A 126 2.90 -21.59 4.78
C ARG A 126 2.11 -20.29 4.74
N TYR A 127 2.35 -19.50 3.71
CA TYR A 127 1.71 -18.21 3.50
C TYR A 127 0.93 -18.23 2.19
N PHE A 128 -0.29 -17.71 2.22
CA PHE A 128 -1.18 -17.58 1.06
C PHE A 128 -1.51 -16.12 0.86
N GLY A 129 -1.50 -15.67 -0.39
CA GLY A 129 -1.70 -14.26 -0.77
C GLY A 129 -0.64 -13.78 -1.77
N PRO A 130 -0.46 -12.46 -1.95
CA PRO A 130 -1.11 -11.36 -1.23
C PRO A 130 -2.61 -11.22 -1.52
N TYR A 131 -3.40 -10.83 -0.52
CA TYR A 131 -4.81 -10.49 -0.70
C TYR A 131 -5.01 -8.98 -0.66
N THR A 132 -6.04 -8.50 -1.34
CA THR A 132 -6.32 -7.06 -1.49
C THR A 132 -7.13 -6.49 -0.33
N SER A 133 -7.91 -7.31 0.35
CA SER A 133 -8.79 -6.90 1.43
C SER A 133 -8.47 -7.62 2.74
N ALA A 134 -8.13 -6.86 3.77
CA ALA A 134 -7.93 -7.38 5.11
C ALA A 134 -9.23 -7.96 5.72
N ALA A 135 -10.39 -7.41 5.37
CA ALA A 135 -11.69 -7.93 5.78
C ALA A 135 -11.93 -9.31 5.15
N ALA A 136 -11.76 -9.44 3.83
CA ALA A 136 -11.93 -10.71 3.14
C ALA A 136 -11.01 -11.82 3.66
N VAL A 137 -9.76 -11.47 4.05
CA VAL A 137 -8.83 -12.43 4.67
C VAL A 137 -9.34 -12.88 6.04
N LYS A 138 -9.83 -11.96 6.88
CA LYS A 138 -10.39 -12.30 8.20
C LYS A 138 -11.62 -13.19 8.06
N ASP A 139 -12.53 -12.84 7.14
CA ASP A 139 -13.74 -13.63 6.87
C ASP A 139 -13.38 -15.03 6.37
N THR A 140 -12.37 -15.15 5.50
CA THR A 140 -11.86 -16.45 5.03
C THR A 140 -11.25 -17.27 6.17
N ILE A 141 -10.46 -16.66 7.05
CA ILE A 141 -9.88 -17.33 8.23
C ILE A 141 -10.98 -17.81 9.17
N GLU A 142 -12.00 -16.98 9.42
CA GLU A 142 -13.14 -17.35 10.25
C GLU A 142 -13.92 -18.52 9.65
N LEU A 143 -14.16 -18.49 8.34
CA LEU A 143 -14.81 -19.58 7.61
C LEU A 143 -14.00 -20.88 7.74
N LEU A 144 -12.68 -20.84 7.51
CA LEU A 144 -11.82 -22.01 7.62
C LEU A 144 -11.79 -22.59 9.04
N ASN A 145 -11.74 -21.72 10.06
CA ASN A 145 -11.78 -22.17 11.45
C ASN A 145 -13.12 -22.84 11.80
N LYS A 146 -14.24 -22.36 11.25
CA LYS A 146 -15.57 -22.99 11.41
C LYS A 146 -15.69 -24.32 10.66
N LEU A 147 -15.17 -24.38 9.43
CA LEU A 147 -15.23 -25.58 8.58
C LEU A 147 -14.41 -26.74 9.15
N TYR A 148 -13.18 -26.46 9.57
CA TYR A 148 -12.20 -27.46 9.99
C TYR A 148 -12.00 -27.52 11.50
N GLN A 149 -12.75 -26.74 12.28
CA GLN A 149 -12.72 -26.67 13.75
C GLN A 149 -11.32 -26.49 14.32
N LEU A 150 -10.53 -25.59 13.69
CA LEU A 150 -9.15 -25.34 14.07
C LEU A 150 -9.05 -24.41 15.29
N ARG A 151 -8.01 -24.61 16.08
CA ARG A 151 -7.76 -23.77 17.25
C ARG A 151 -7.35 -22.34 16.86
N THR A 152 -7.85 -21.37 17.60
CA THR A 152 -7.50 -19.94 17.45
C THR A 152 -6.66 -19.41 18.61
N CYS A 153 -6.53 -20.18 19.69
CA CYS A 153 -5.82 -19.79 20.91
C CYS A 153 -4.29 -19.77 20.74
N ASN A 154 -3.61 -19.03 21.63
CA ASN A 154 -2.15 -18.91 21.64
C ASN A 154 -1.43 -19.93 22.54
N ARG A 155 -2.13 -20.96 23.05
CA ARG A 155 -1.51 -22.02 23.88
C ARG A 155 -0.39 -22.72 23.12
N VAL A 156 0.68 -23.06 23.81
CA VAL A 156 1.81 -23.82 23.27
C VAL A 156 1.57 -25.30 23.51
N LEU A 157 1.15 -26.00 22.45
CA LEU A 157 0.85 -27.44 22.55
C LEU A 157 2.04 -28.25 22.02
N PRO A 158 2.37 -29.40 22.66
CA PRO A 158 1.60 -30.10 23.71
C PRO A 158 1.86 -29.61 25.15
N ARG A 159 2.78 -28.66 25.39
CA ARG A 159 3.17 -28.23 26.75
C ARG A 159 1.97 -27.82 27.63
N ASP A 160 1.02 -27.09 27.08
CA ASP A 160 -0.11 -26.51 27.81
C ASP A 160 -1.36 -27.43 27.77
N THR A 161 -1.21 -28.74 27.46
CA THR A 161 -2.33 -29.69 27.40
C THR A 161 -2.85 -30.02 28.79
N GLY A 162 -4.16 -29.92 28.99
CA GLY A 162 -4.84 -30.27 30.25
C GLY A 162 -4.70 -29.27 31.40
N LEU A 163 -4.00 -28.13 31.20
CA LEU A 163 -3.78 -27.15 32.26
C LEU A 163 -5.03 -26.36 32.65
N GLU A 164 -5.96 -26.15 31.71
CA GLU A 164 -7.17 -25.35 31.90
C GLU A 164 -8.38 -26.03 31.26
N ARG A 165 -9.58 -25.62 31.64
CA ARG A 165 -10.84 -26.10 31.01
C ARG A 165 -10.87 -25.77 29.51
N PRO A 166 -11.63 -26.58 28.70
CA PRO A 166 -11.88 -26.24 27.30
C PRO A 166 -12.57 -24.87 27.18
N CYS A 167 -12.15 -24.08 26.20
CA CYS A 167 -12.72 -22.75 25.97
C CYS A 167 -14.08 -22.82 25.26
N LEU A 168 -14.78 -21.68 25.17
CA LEU A 168 -16.10 -21.57 24.54
C LEU A 168 -16.12 -22.16 23.12
N ASN A 169 -15.05 -21.98 22.34
CA ASN A 169 -15.00 -22.49 20.96
C ASN A 169 -15.18 -24.02 20.85
N TYR A 170 -14.78 -24.77 21.86
CA TYR A 170 -15.07 -26.20 21.90
C TYR A 170 -16.60 -26.45 22.10
N HIS A 171 -17.21 -25.78 23.07
CA HIS A 171 -18.63 -25.96 23.40
C HIS A 171 -19.56 -25.53 22.27
N ILE A 172 -19.16 -24.54 21.46
CA ILE A 172 -19.91 -24.09 20.27
C ILE A 172 -19.47 -24.81 18.99
N LYS A 173 -18.76 -25.94 19.11
CA LYS A 173 -18.29 -26.78 17.98
C LYS A 173 -17.44 -26.03 16.93
N GLN A 174 -16.63 -25.07 17.38
CA GLN A 174 -15.69 -24.30 16.51
C GLN A 174 -14.22 -24.69 16.74
N CYS A 175 -13.93 -25.63 17.62
CA CYS A 175 -12.58 -26.12 17.90
C CYS A 175 -12.63 -27.57 18.40
N LEU A 176 -11.75 -28.43 17.89
CA LEU A 176 -11.60 -29.84 18.31
C LEU A 176 -10.93 -30.01 19.69
N ALA A 177 -10.58 -28.88 20.38
CA ALA A 177 -9.94 -28.87 21.69
C ALA A 177 -8.66 -29.73 21.79
N PRO A 178 -7.66 -29.57 20.92
CA PRO A 178 -6.40 -30.27 21.06
C PRO A 178 -5.68 -29.97 22.38
N CYS A 179 -6.01 -28.83 23.00
CA CYS A 179 -5.50 -28.45 24.34
C CYS A 179 -6.03 -29.35 25.48
N GLN A 180 -7.03 -30.21 25.24
CA GLN A 180 -7.55 -31.20 26.18
C GLN A 180 -7.16 -32.61 25.79
N GLY A 181 -6.50 -32.82 24.65
CA GLY A 181 -6.22 -34.13 24.12
C GLY A 181 -7.45 -34.85 23.54
N TYR A 182 -8.53 -34.11 23.23
CA TYR A 182 -9.77 -34.70 22.69
C TYR A 182 -9.66 -35.08 21.21
N VAL A 183 -8.60 -34.69 20.55
CA VAL A 183 -8.27 -35.03 19.17
C VAL A 183 -6.80 -35.41 19.06
N SER A 184 -6.51 -36.47 18.30
CA SER A 184 -5.14 -36.88 18.02
C SER A 184 -4.44 -35.88 17.11
N LYS A 185 -3.09 -35.90 17.11
CA LYS A 185 -2.29 -35.04 16.22
C LYS A 185 -2.54 -35.38 14.75
N GLU A 186 -2.75 -36.63 14.43
CA GLU A 186 -3.01 -37.16 13.10
C GLU A 186 -4.37 -36.69 12.58
N GLU A 187 -5.42 -36.83 13.34
CA GLU A 187 -6.77 -36.34 12.99
C GLU A 187 -6.81 -34.85 12.83
N TYR A 188 -6.15 -34.09 13.75
CA TYR A 188 -6.08 -32.63 13.63
C TYR A 188 -5.33 -32.19 12.37
N ARG A 189 -4.24 -32.89 12.00
CA ARG A 189 -3.50 -32.62 10.77
C ARG A 189 -4.30 -32.91 9.50
N GLN A 190 -5.22 -33.87 9.51
CA GLN A 190 -6.15 -34.11 8.39
C GLN A 190 -7.07 -32.88 8.18
N GLN A 191 -7.58 -32.26 9.25
CA GLN A 191 -8.34 -31.03 9.15
C GLN A 191 -7.51 -29.87 8.58
N VAL A 192 -6.26 -29.75 9.02
CA VAL A 192 -5.33 -28.74 8.47
C VAL A 192 -5.04 -29.02 6.98
N ALA A 193 -4.89 -30.27 6.56
CA ALA A 193 -4.70 -30.63 5.16
C ALA A 193 -5.89 -30.19 4.30
N GLY A 194 -7.13 -30.44 4.76
CA GLY A 194 -8.34 -29.95 4.08
C GLY A 194 -8.37 -28.42 3.97
N ALA A 195 -7.98 -27.70 5.03
CA ALA A 195 -7.87 -26.24 4.99
C ALA A 195 -6.79 -25.75 4.01
N LEU A 196 -5.69 -26.46 3.87
CA LEU A 196 -4.64 -26.17 2.88
C LEU A 196 -5.15 -26.42 1.44
N GLU A 197 -5.91 -27.48 1.20
CA GLU A 197 -6.56 -27.73 -0.09
C GLU A 197 -7.53 -26.63 -0.46
N PHE A 198 -8.35 -26.18 0.50
CA PHE A 198 -9.24 -25.04 0.31
C PHE A 198 -8.47 -23.78 -0.08
N LEU A 199 -7.39 -23.45 0.61
CA LEU A 199 -6.54 -22.29 0.33
C LEU A 199 -5.82 -22.39 -1.02
N ASN A 200 -5.56 -23.60 -1.51
CA ASN A 200 -5.07 -23.85 -2.87
C ASN A 200 -6.22 -23.82 -3.92
N GLY A 201 -7.45 -23.55 -3.49
CA GLY A 201 -8.62 -23.42 -4.37
C GLY A 201 -9.28 -24.75 -4.77
N ASN A 202 -8.95 -25.86 -4.12
CA ASN A 202 -9.67 -27.11 -4.29
C ASN A 202 -10.87 -27.15 -3.34
N TYR A 203 -12.01 -26.65 -3.82
CA TYR A 203 -13.27 -26.58 -3.04
C TYR A 203 -14.14 -27.81 -3.18
N SER A 204 -13.91 -28.67 -4.18
CA SER A 204 -14.78 -29.81 -4.48
C SER A 204 -14.95 -30.78 -3.32
N PRO A 205 -13.89 -31.19 -2.59
CA PRO A 205 -14.05 -32.12 -1.46
C PRO A 205 -14.94 -31.58 -0.35
N ILE A 206 -14.72 -30.29 0.05
CA ILE A 206 -15.49 -29.69 1.14
C ILE A 206 -16.95 -29.40 0.72
N LEU A 207 -17.20 -29.04 -0.53
CA LEU A 207 -18.56 -28.85 -1.03
C LEU A 207 -19.34 -30.13 -0.97
N LYS A 208 -18.74 -31.25 -1.38
CA LYS A 208 -19.37 -32.58 -1.34
C LYS A 208 -19.64 -33.04 0.10
N ASP A 209 -18.66 -32.93 0.98
CA ASP A 209 -18.78 -33.27 2.40
C ASP A 209 -19.90 -32.48 3.11
N LEU A 210 -19.97 -31.17 2.86
CA LEU A 210 -21.01 -30.31 3.42
C LEU A 210 -22.43 -30.69 2.88
N GLU A 211 -22.52 -31.01 1.60
CA GLU A 211 -23.79 -31.41 0.98
C GLU A 211 -24.29 -32.76 1.54
N GLU A 212 -23.39 -33.74 1.71
CA GLU A 212 -23.70 -35.03 2.34
C GLU A 212 -24.13 -34.83 3.81
N LYS A 213 -23.42 -34.02 4.59
CA LYS A 213 -23.78 -33.72 5.99
C LYS A 213 -25.10 -32.97 6.12
N MET A 214 -25.37 -32.04 5.21
CA MET A 214 -26.65 -31.31 5.19
C MET A 214 -27.81 -32.25 4.93
N ASN A 215 -27.70 -33.12 3.93
CA ASN A 215 -28.74 -34.05 3.58
C ASN A 215 -28.99 -35.07 4.71
N LYS A 216 -27.92 -35.61 5.29
CA LYS A 216 -28.03 -36.53 6.43
C LYS A 216 -28.72 -35.90 7.64
N ALA A 217 -28.32 -34.68 8.02
CA ALA A 217 -28.97 -33.95 9.11
C ALA A 217 -30.46 -33.64 8.82
N ALA A 218 -30.82 -33.39 7.55
CA ALA A 218 -32.21 -33.21 7.14
C ALA A 218 -33.01 -34.52 7.24
N GLU A 219 -32.43 -35.66 6.86
CA GLU A 219 -33.05 -37.00 7.00
C GLU A 219 -33.24 -37.39 8.47
N GLU A 220 -32.31 -37.02 9.34
CA GLU A 220 -32.36 -37.25 10.79
C GLU A 220 -33.25 -36.20 11.53
N LEU A 221 -33.92 -35.30 10.78
CA LEU A 221 -34.77 -34.20 11.27
C LEU A 221 -34.05 -33.17 12.16
N GLU A 222 -32.71 -33.11 12.08
CA GLU A 222 -31.87 -32.14 12.76
C GLU A 222 -31.80 -30.81 11.96
N PHE A 223 -32.90 -30.08 11.88
CA PHE A 223 -33.06 -28.95 10.99
C PHE A 223 -32.10 -27.78 11.30
N GLU A 224 -31.72 -27.59 12.55
CA GLU A 224 -30.72 -26.54 12.91
C GLU A 224 -29.33 -26.88 12.38
N GLU A 225 -28.90 -28.14 12.47
CA GLU A 225 -27.63 -28.61 11.91
C GLU A 225 -27.67 -28.57 10.38
N ALA A 226 -28.77 -29.00 9.76
CA ALA A 226 -28.97 -28.92 8.30
C ALA A 226 -28.87 -27.45 7.82
N ALA A 227 -29.51 -26.52 8.51
CA ALA A 227 -29.42 -25.08 8.19
C ALA A 227 -27.98 -24.56 8.34
N ARG A 228 -27.27 -24.97 9.38
CA ARG A 228 -25.83 -24.60 9.56
C ARG A 228 -24.96 -25.09 8.40
N TYR A 229 -25.12 -26.33 7.95
CA TYR A 229 -24.37 -26.87 6.81
C TYR A 229 -24.75 -26.18 5.50
N ARG A 230 -26.01 -25.81 5.28
CA ARG A 230 -26.47 -25.02 4.14
C ARG A 230 -25.78 -23.65 4.09
N ASP A 231 -25.68 -22.97 5.22
CA ASP A 231 -25.10 -21.65 5.31
C ASP A 231 -23.56 -21.69 5.07
N LEU A 232 -22.89 -22.72 5.59
CA LEU A 232 -21.48 -22.99 5.29
C LEU A 232 -21.27 -23.29 3.80
N LEU A 233 -22.12 -24.12 3.21
CA LEU A 233 -22.08 -24.47 1.78
C LEU A 233 -22.25 -23.22 0.90
N SER A 234 -23.19 -22.34 1.26
CA SER A 234 -23.40 -21.07 0.58
C SER A 234 -22.15 -20.17 0.66
N SER A 235 -21.52 -20.07 1.83
CA SER A 235 -20.30 -19.30 2.05
C SER A 235 -19.13 -19.83 1.22
N VAL A 236 -18.93 -21.15 1.16
CA VAL A 236 -17.90 -21.77 0.32
C VAL A 236 -18.15 -21.51 -1.16
N ARG A 237 -19.41 -21.65 -1.63
CA ARG A 237 -19.78 -21.35 -3.02
C ARG A 237 -19.51 -19.89 -3.38
N GLN A 238 -19.80 -18.95 -2.49
CA GLN A 238 -19.52 -17.53 -2.69
C GLN A 238 -18.01 -17.26 -2.84
N VAL A 239 -17.15 -17.86 -2.02
CA VAL A 239 -15.70 -17.75 -2.14
C VAL A 239 -15.21 -18.37 -3.45
N SER A 240 -15.74 -19.56 -3.83
CA SER A 240 -15.34 -20.26 -5.05
C SER A 240 -15.73 -19.52 -6.33
N GLN A 241 -16.86 -18.81 -6.36
CA GLN A 241 -17.33 -18.05 -7.52
C GLN A 241 -16.46 -16.83 -7.81
N LYS A 242 -15.91 -16.16 -6.79
CA LYS A 242 -15.03 -15.01 -6.94
C LYS A 242 -13.67 -15.35 -7.58
N GLN A 243 -13.30 -16.63 -7.65
CA GLN A 243 -11.99 -17.10 -8.14
C GLN A 243 -12.02 -17.74 -9.53
N LYS A 244 -13.10 -17.64 -10.26
CA LYS A 244 -13.30 -18.32 -11.57
C LYS A 244 -12.70 -17.56 -12.77
N ILE A 245 -11.49 -17.06 -12.71
CA ILE A 245 -10.83 -16.51 -13.91
C ILE A 245 -9.38 -16.96 -13.92
N THR A 246 -9.06 -18.04 -14.62
CA THR A 246 -7.88 -18.24 -15.48
C THR A 246 -7.74 -19.72 -15.86
N GLU A 247 -7.47 -19.98 -17.13
CA GLU A 247 -7.04 -21.28 -17.66
C GLU A 247 -5.53 -21.43 -17.40
N GLY A 248 -5.13 -22.45 -16.64
CA GLY A 248 -3.72 -22.80 -16.42
C GLY A 248 -3.51 -23.56 -15.12
N VAL A 249 -3.14 -24.83 -15.21
CA VAL A 249 -2.88 -25.68 -14.05
C VAL A 249 -1.51 -25.31 -13.46
N GLY A 250 -1.47 -24.93 -12.17
CA GLY A 250 -0.26 -25.06 -11.34
C GLY A 250 0.81 -23.96 -11.46
N GLU A 251 0.56 -22.78 -12.04
CA GLU A 251 1.59 -21.75 -12.17
C GLU A 251 1.28 -20.49 -11.35
N ASP A 252 2.27 -20.08 -10.54
CA ASP A 252 2.28 -18.79 -9.86
C ASP A 252 2.87 -17.72 -10.76
N LYS A 253 2.11 -16.69 -11.07
CA LYS A 253 2.55 -15.57 -11.90
C LYS A 253 1.93 -14.25 -11.47
N ASP A 254 2.66 -13.17 -11.70
CA ASP A 254 2.14 -11.81 -11.58
C ASP A 254 2.11 -11.17 -12.97
N ILE A 255 1.04 -10.44 -13.27
CA ILE A 255 0.84 -9.77 -14.54
C ILE A 255 0.89 -8.27 -14.27
N LEU A 256 1.84 -7.61 -14.89
CA LEU A 256 2.14 -6.20 -14.66
C LEU A 256 1.95 -5.41 -15.95
N ALA A 257 1.07 -4.43 -15.89
CA ALA A 257 0.88 -3.49 -16.98
C ALA A 257 0.68 -2.08 -16.44
N LEU A 258 1.05 -1.07 -17.21
CA LEU A 258 0.94 0.31 -16.80
C LEU A 258 0.13 1.15 -17.81
N TYR A 259 -0.46 2.19 -17.28
CA TYR A 259 -0.94 3.32 -18.06
C TYR A 259 -0.30 4.60 -17.53
N GLN A 260 0.27 5.39 -18.44
CA GLN A 260 0.92 6.66 -18.15
C GLN A 260 0.13 7.80 -18.77
N ASP A 261 0.01 8.88 -18.02
CA ASP A 261 -0.42 10.19 -18.46
C ASP A 261 0.77 11.18 -18.35
N GLU A 262 0.56 12.46 -18.57
CA GLU A 262 1.61 13.49 -18.63
C GLU A 262 2.53 13.54 -17.40
N THR A 263 1.99 13.35 -16.19
CA THR A 263 2.73 13.53 -14.93
C THR A 263 2.77 12.32 -14.03
N GLU A 264 1.88 11.34 -14.25
CA GLU A 264 1.74 10.19 -13.36
C GLU A 264 1.57 8.91 -14.16
N ALA A 265 1.94 7.78 -13.56
CA ALA A 265 1.63 6.47 -14.09
C ALA A 265 0.98 5.59 -13.03
N VAL A 266 0.09 4.70 -13.48
CA VAL A 266 -0.48 3.64 -12.66
C VAL A 266 -0.02 2.31 -13.19
N VAL A 267 0.56 1.49 -12.32
CA VAL A 267 0.88 0.09 -12.61
C VAL A 267 -0.19 -0.79 -11.99
N GLN A 268 -0.86 -1.58 -12.81
CA GLN A 268 -1.80 -2.61 -12.38
C GLN A 268 -1.07 -3.94 -12.25
N VAL A 269 -1.25 -4.60 -11.12
CA VAL A 269 -0.74 -5.95 -10.88
C VAL A 269 -1.91 -6.92 -10.69
N PHE A 270 -1.89 -8.02 -11.43
CA PHE A 270 -2.79 -9.16 -11.20
C PHE A 270 -1.99 -10.30 -10.58
N PHE A 271 -2.44 -10.80 -9.44
CA PHE A 271 -1.82 -11.91 -8.73
C PHE A 271 -2.50 -13.22 -9.10
N VAL A 272 -1.78 -14.09 -9.80
CA VAL A 272 -2.23 -15.43 -10.17
C VAL A 272 -1.46 -16.44 -9.34
N ARG A 273 -2.17 -17.33 -8.62
CA ARG A 273 -1.59 -18.41 -7.81
C ARG A 273 -2.30 -19.70 -8.15
N ASP A 274 -1.52 -20.74 -8.39
CA ASP A 274 -2.03 -22.05 -8.84
C ASP A 274 -3.00 -21.92 -10.03
N GLY A 275 -2.64 -21.05 -11.00
CA GLY A 275 -3.46 -20.77 -12.18
C GLY A 275 -4.72 -19.93 -11.94
N LYS A 276 -5.01 -19.46 -10.71
CA LYS A 276 -6.19 -18.67 -10.37
C LYS A 276 -5.85 -17.23 -10.03
N LEU A 277 -6.65 -16.29 -10.55
CA LEU A 277 -6.53 -14.88 -10.18
C LEU A 277 -7.04 -14.68 -8.76
N ILE A 278 -6.11 -14.49 -7.79
CA ILE A 278 -6.45 -14.30 -6.38
C ILE A 278 -6.63 -12.85 -5.98
N GLY A 279 -6.16 -11.91 -6.80
CA GLY A 279 -6.29 -10.49 -6.51
C GLY A 279 -5.76 -9.60 -7.62
N ARG A 280 -6.14 -8.32 -7.52
CA ARG A 280 -5.62 -7.25 -8.38
C ARG A 280 -5.36 -6.02 -7.53
N GLU A 281 -4.26 -5.33 -7.82
CA GLU A 281 -3.90 -4.08 -7.16
C GLU A 281 -3.31 -3.10 -8.15
N HIS A 282 -3.43 -1.83 -7.81
CA HIS A 282 -2.83 -0.76 -8.57
C HIS A 282 -1.92 0.09 -7.71
N TYR A 283 -0.89 0.64 -8.34
CA TYR A 283 0.16 1.43 -7.70
C TYR A 283 0.42 2.69 -8.49
N TYR A 284 0.56 3.80 -7.79
CA TYR A 284 0.92 5.08 -8.39
C TYR A 284 2.43 5.24 -8.44
N MET A 285 2.93 5.63 -9.61
CA MET A 285 4.32 6.02 -9.83
C MET A 285 4.38 7.53 -10.05
N THR A 286 5.25 8.21 -9.32
CA THR A 286 5.48 9.65 -9.44
C THR A 286 6.86 9.93 -10.01
N HIS A 287 7.07 11.14 -10.52
CA HIS A 287 8.31 11.56 -11.19
C HIS A 287 8.66 10.66 -12.39
N VAL A 288 7.63 10.29 -13.14
CA VAL A 288 7.79 9.39 -14.28
C VAL A 288 8.42 10.10 -15.47
N PRO A 289 9.37 9.46 -16.18
CA PRO A 289 9.95 10.02 -17.39
C PRO A 289 8.90 10.11 -18.51
N GLU A 290 8.91 11.20 -19.26
CA GLU A 290 8.07 11.35 -20.43
C GLU A 290 8.39 10.26 -21.48
N ASN A 291 7.34 9.60 -21.97
CA ASN A 291 7.41 8.61 -23.06
C ASN A 291 8.37 7.43 -22.85
N ASN A 292 8.72 7.06 -21.63
CA ASN A 292 9.55 5.90 -21.35
C ASN A 292 8.85 4.86 -20.45
N LYS A 293 7.79 4.27 -20.97
CA LYS A 293 7.00 3.23 -20.27
C LYS A 293 7.83 2.02 -19.82
N PRO A 294 8.79 1.49 -20.61
CA PRO A 294 9.65 0.39 -20.16
C PRO A 294 10.45 0.73 -18.89
N ALA A 295 11.03 1.95 -18.81
CA ALA A 295 11.78 2.38 -17.62
C ALA A 295 10.90 2.47 -16.38
N ILE A 296 9.68 3.01 -16.52
CA ILE A 296 8.72 3.07 -15.40
C ILE A 296 8.39 1.67 -14.90
N LEU A 297 8.14 0.73 -15.82
CA LEU A 297 7.83 -0.66 -15.45
C LEU A 297 9.02 -1.35 -14.79
N GLN A 298 10.23 -1.09 -15.26
CA GLN A 298 11.47 -1.57 -14.65
C GLN A 298 11.65 -1.07 -13.22
N ASP A 299 11.48 0.24 -13.00
CA ASP A 299 11.60 0.86 -11.67
C ASP A 299 10.51 0.34 -10.72
N PHE A 300 9.31 0.13 -11.23
CA PHE A 300 8.26 -0.51 -10.45
C PHE A 300 8.65 -1.94 -10.02
N VAL A 301 9.12 -2.78 -10.95
CA VAL A 301 9.53 -4.16 -10.63
C VAL A 301 10.62 -4.17 -9.57
N LYS A 302 11.65 -3.32 -9.70
CA LYS A 302 12.73 -3.21 -8.72
C LYS A 302 12.21 -2.83 -7.33
N GLN A 303 11.43 -1.76 -7.23
CA GLN A 303 10.94 -1.23 -5.95
C GLN A 303 9.90 -2.16 -5.31
N PHE A 304 8.96 -2.67 -6.08
CA PHE A 304 7.91 -3.55 -5.60
C PHE A 304 8.46 -4.87 -5.05
N TYR A 305 9.28 -5.56 -5.85
CA TYR A 305 9.83 -6.85 -5.41
C TYR A 305 10.96 -6.72 -4.39
N ALA A 306 11.58 -5.55 -4.19
CA ALA A 306 12.47 -5.32 -3.06
C ALA A 306 11.72 -5.34 -1.72
N GLY A 307 10.50 -4.84 -1.67
CA GLY A 307 9.64 -4.81 -0.47
C GLY A 307 8.76 -6.06 -0.31
N THR A 308 8.46 -6.78 -1.40
CA THR A 308 7.52 -7.89 -1.39
C THR A 308 8.18 -9.19 -0.94
N PRO A 309 7.61 -9.89 0.04
CA PRO A 309 8.18 -11.14 0.57
C PRO A 309 7.95 -12.36 -0.33
N PHE A 310 6.96 -12.31 -1.22
CA PHE A 310 6.64 -13.39 -2.16
C PHE A 310 7.04 -13.01 -3.58
N ILE A 311 7.79 -13.88 -4.24
CA ILE A 311 8.19 -13.73 -5.64
C ILE A 311 7.62 -14.92 -6.42
N PRO A 312 6.76 -14.68 -7.46
CA PRO A 312 6.21 -15.77 -8.28
C PRO A 312 7.29 -16.41 -9.17
N ARG A 313 6.94 -17.47 -9.87
CA ARG A 313 7.85 -18.10 -10.83
C ARG A 313 7.96 -17.32 -12.14
N GLU A 314 6.89 -16.64 -12.54
CA GLU A 314 6.81 -15.90 -13.80
C GLU A 314 6.24 -14.49 -13.56
N LEU A 315 6.90 -13.49 -14.13
CA LEU A 315 6.39 -12.12 -14.23
C LEU A 315 6.03 -11.87 -15.71
N MET A 316 4.77 -11.55 -15.97
CA MET A 316 4.32 -11.12 -17.29
C MET A 316 4.31 -9.61 -17.34
N LEU A 317 5.09 -9.04 -18.23
CA LEU A 317 5.27 -7.60 -18.40
C LEU A 317 4.61 -7.13 -19.70
N GLN A 318 4.13 -5.89 -19.69
CA GLN A 318 3.58 -5.24 -20.89
C GLN A 318 4.67 -4.84 -21.89
N TYR A 319 5.86 -4.50 -21.40
CA TYR A 319 6.99 -4.03 -22.19
C TYR A 319 8.25 -4.81 -21.84
N GLU A 320 9.15 -4.95 -22.82
CA GLU A 320 10.52 -5.39 -22.57
C GLU A 320 11.25 -4.31 -21.78
N ILE A 321 11.95 -4.70 -20.72
CA ILE A 321 12.71 -3.79 -19.85
C ILE A 321 14.21 -3.97 -20.09
N GLU A 322 15.00 -2.91 -19.91
CA GLU A 322 16.42 -2.88 -20.27
C GLU A 322 17.26 -3.90 -19.49
N ASP A 323 17.02 -4.00 -18.18
CA ASP A 323 17.78 -4.86 -17.27
C ASP A 323 17.11 -6.23 -17.00
N ALA A 324 16.33 -6.76 -17.94
CA ALA A 324 15.53 -7.97 -17.73
C ALA A 324 16.35 -9.15 -17.16
N GLU A 325 17.49 -9.47 -17.76
CA GLU A 325 18.36 -10.58 -17.33
C GLU A 325 18.92 -10.38 -15.91
N LEU A 326 19.32 -9.14 -15.58
CA LEU A 326 19.84 -8.80 -14.28
C LEU A 326 18.75 -8.92 -13.20
N ILE A 327 17.55 -8.44 -13.50
CA ILE A 327 16.40 -8.51 -12.61
C ILE A 327 15.94 -9.97 -12.43
N GLU A 328 15.93 -10.79 -13.48
CA GLU A 328 15.68 -12.23 -13.38
C GLU A 328 16.67 -12.91 -12.41
N LYS A 329 17.96 -12.61 -12.56
CA LYS A 329 19.00 -13.13 -11.69
C LYS A 329 18.78 -12.71 -10.24
N TRP A 330 18.58 -11.42 -10.00
CA TRP A 330 18.30 -10.87 -8.67
C TRP A 330 17.09 -11.51 -7.99
N LEU A 331 15.97 -11.60 -8.72
CA LEU A 331 14.74 -12.21 -8.20
C LEU A 331 14.91 -13.71 -7.96
N SER A 332 15.66 -14.42 -8.82
CA SER A 332 15.93 -15.85 -8.67
C SER A 332 16.79 -16.14 -7.44
N GLU A 333 17.83 -15.36 -7.20
CA GLU A 333 18.67 -15.47 -5.99
C GLU A 333 17.86 -15.20 -4.73
N ARG A 334 17.01 -14.16 -4.74
CA ARG A 334 16.17 -13.80 -3.61
C ARG A 334 15.10 -14.85 -3.30
N LYS A 335 14.51 -15.45 -4.33
CA LYS A 335 13.51 -16.51 -4.23
C LYS A 335 14.14 -17.85 -3.83
N GLY A 336 15.39 -18.11 -4.22
CA GLY A 336 16.08 -19.41 -4.11
C GLY A 336 15.66 -20.40 -5.22
N SER A 337 15.01 -19.93 -6.29
CA SER A 337 14.65 -20.74 -7.48
C SER A 337 14.41 -19.81 -8.66
N ARG A 338 14.50 -20.37 -9.88
CA ARG A 338 14.45 -19.58 -11.11
C ARG A 338 13.15 -18.80 -11.30
N VAL A 339 13.27 -17.52 -11.62
CA VAL A 339 12.20 -16.57 -11.98
C VAL A 339 12.36 -16.18 -13.42
N TYR A 340 11.26 -16.01 -14.14
CA TYR A 340 11.24 -15.62 -15.54
C TYR A 340 10.47 -14.31 -15.73
N LEU A 341 11.04 -13.39 -16.47
CA LEU A 341 10.36 -12.22 -17.01
C LEU A 341 9.92 -12.48 -18.43
N LYS A 342 8.65 -12.32 -18.75
CA LYS A 342 8.10 -12.58 -20.09
C LYS A 342 7.23 -11.46 -20.57
N VAL A 343 7.34 -11.12 -21.84
CA VAL A 343 6.44 -10.18 -22.53
C VAL A 343 5.63 -10.98 -23.55
N PRO A 344 4.39 -11.40 -23.19
CA PRO A 344 3.55 -12.17 -24.09
C PRO A 344 3.06 -11.28 -25.24
N LYS A 345 3.18 -11.77 -26.48
CA LYS A 345 2.82 -11.04 -27.72
C LYS A 345 1.62 -11.66 -28.44
N ILE A 346 1.12 -12.81 -27.98
CA ILE A 346 -0.01 -13.54 -28.60
C ILE A 346 -0.77 -14.37 -27.55
N GLY A 347 -2.06 -14.60 -27.79
CA GLY A 347 -2.87 -15.59 -27.08
C GLY A 347 -3.48 -15.12 -25.76
N SER A 348 -3.85 -16.06 -24.89
CA SER A 348 -4.53 -15.78 -23.62
C SER A 348 -3.67 -14.98 -22.65
N LYS A 349 -2.37 -15.17 -22.67
CA LYS A 349 -1.43 -14.45 -21.81
C LYS A 349 -1.32 -12.96 -22.18
N GLU A 350 -1.30 -12.63 -23.46
CA GLU A 350 -1.34 -11.26 -23.97
C GLU A 350 -2.64 -10.55 -23.54
N LYS A 351 -3.80 -11.22 -23.72
CA LYS A 351 -5.10 -10.69 -23.31
C LYS A 351 -5.17 -10.33 -21.81
N LEU A 352 -4.48 -11.08 -20.95
CA LEU A 352 -4.39 -10.77 -19.52
C LEU A 352 -3.54 -9.52 -19.27
N VAL A 353 -2.47 -9.31 -20.01
CA VAL A 353 -1.66 -8.09 -19.92
C VAL A 353 -2.44 -6.89 -20.45
N GLU A 354 -3.17 -7.04 -21.58
CA GLU A 354 -4.05 -5.98 -22.09
C GLU A 354 -5.16 -5.63 -21.10
N LEU A 355 -5.77 -6.63 -20.45
CA LEU A 355 -6.78 -6.40 -19.42
C LEU A 355 -6.19 -5.65 -18.22
N ALA A 356 -4.96 -5.95 -17.81
CA ALA A 356 -4.28 -5.21 -16.76
C ALA A 356 -4.01 -3.75 -17.19
N ALA A 357 -3.59 -3.51 -18.44
CA ALA A 357 -3.38 -2.17 -18.98
C ALA A 357 -4.67 -1.34 -19.05
N GLN A 358 -5.78 -1.96 -19.47
CA GLN A 358 -7.11 -1.33 -19.47
C GLN A 358 -7.55 -0.96 -18.04
N ASN A 359 -7.31 -1.83 -17.06
CA ASN A 359 -7.60 -1.54 -15.65
C ASN A 359 -6.75 -0.37 -15.12
N ALA A 360 -5.45 -0.32 -15.45
CA ALA A 360 -4.58 0.80 -15.09
C ALA A 360 -5.13 2.14 -15.65
N LYS A 361 -5.58 2.15 -16.91
CA LYS A 361 -6.20 3.32 -17.54
C LYS A 361 -7.49 3.76 -16.83
N LEU A 362 -8.36 2.80 -16.50
CA LEU A 362 -9.62 3.09 -15.81
C LEU A 362 -9.38 3.69 -14.42
N VAL A 363 -8.43 3.16 -13.66
CA VAL A 363 -8.06 3.68 -12.34
C VAL A 363 -7.63 5.14 -12.44
N LEU A 364 -6.68 5.45 -13.33
CA LEU A 364 -6.16 6.81 -13.47
C LEU A 364 -7.26 7.79 -13.92
N SER A 365 -8.16 7.38 -14.83
CA SER A 365 -9.26 8.22 -15.30
C SER A 365 -10.30 8.48 -14.22
N GLN A 366 -10.69 7.47 -13.44
CA GLN A 366 -11.66 7.59 -12.36
C GLN A 366 -11.17 8.50 -11.23
N ASP A 367 -9.89 8.38 -10.86
CA ASP A 367 -9.31 9.23 -9.81
C ASP A 367 -9.20 10.68 -10.26
N ARG A 368 -8.87 10.94 -11.52
CA ARG A 368 -8.92 12.31 -12.08
C ARG A 368 -10.32 12.89 -12.07
N GLU A 369 -11.33 12.12 -12.45
CA GLU A 369 -12.72 12.59 -12.37
C GLU A 369 -13.14 12.88 -10.93
N LYS A 370 -12.71 12.03 -9.98
CA LYS A 370 -12.97 12.24 -8.55
C LYS A 370 -12.30 13.51 -8.04
N LEU A 371 -11.01 13.72 -8.35
CA LEU A 371 -10.27 14.93 -7.99
C LEU A 371 -10.91 16.18 -8.59
N LYS A 372 -11.26 16.17 -9.90
CA LYS A 372 -11.96 17.28 -10.55
C LYS A 372 -13.32 17.58 -9.91
N ARG A 373 -14.07 16.54 -9.53
CA ARG A 373 -15.36 16.73 -8.82
C ARG A 373 -15.14 17.29 -7.40
N GLU A 374 -14.12 16.84 -6.68
CA GLU A 374 -13.78 17.37 -5.35
C GLU A 374 -13.28 18.81 -5.44
N GLU A 375 -12.42 19.12 -6.39
CA GLU A 375 -11.95 20.48 -6.65
C GLU A 375 -13.09 21.40 -7.10
N GLY A 376 -13.94 20.94 -8.00
CA GLY A 376 -15.13 21.68 -8.44
C GLY A 376 -16.09 21.97 -7.29
N ARG A 377 -16.30 21.02 -6.37
CA ARG A 377 -17.13 21.25 -5.18
C ARG A 377 -16.50 22.25 -4.21
N THR A 378 -15.21 22.17 -3.96
CA THR A 378 -14.51 23.06 -3.02
C THR A 378 -14.37 24.47 -3.56
N ILE A 379 -13.94 24.61 -4.81
CA ILE A 379 -13.83 25.91 -5.50
C ILE A 379 -15.24 26.51 -5.71
N GLY A 380 -16.20 25.69 -6.10
CA GLY A 380 -17.59 26.11 -6.25
C GLY A 380 -18.20 26.64 -4.96
N ALA A 381 -17.96 25.94 -3.83
CA ALA A 381 -18.43 26.39 -2.51
C ALA A 381 -17.78 27.72 -2.08
N VAL A 382 -16.48 27.90 -2.31
CA VAL A 382 -15.80 29.18 -2.00
C VAL A 382 -16.37 30.30 -2.87
N LYS A 383 -16.62 30.05 -4.15
CA LYS A 383 -17.23 31.03 -5.06
C LYS A 383 -18.65 31.39 -4.63
N GLU A 384 -19.47 30.42 -4.30
CA GLU A 384 -20.85 30.65 -3.83
C GLU A 384 -20.89 31.52 -2.55
N ILE A 385 -19.98 31.25 -1.60
CA ILE A 385 -19.81 32.05 -0.38
C ILE A 385 -19.34 33.47 -0.73
N SER A 386 -18.38 33.60 -1.66
CA SER A 386 -17.88 34.88 -2.15
C SER A 386 -19.01 35.72 -2.75
N ASP A 387 -19.82 35.11 -3.62
CA ASP A 387 -20.93 35.77 -4.29
C ASP A 387 -22.05 36.17 -3.28
N LEU A 388 -22.35 35.29 -2.33
CA LEU A 388 -23.36 35.53 -1.28
C LEU A 388 -22.96 36.66 -0.33
N LEU A 389 -21.70 36.72 0.05
CA LEU A 389 -21.17 37.72 0.98
C LEU A 389 -20.70 39.00 0.29
N GLN A 390 -20.68 39.03 -1.05
CA GLN A 390 -20.12 40.10 -1.87
C GLN A 390 -18.64 40.42 -1.51
N LEU A 391 -17.87 39.42 -1.09
CA LEU A 391 -16.47 39.53 -0.74
C LEU A 391 -15.62 38.93 -1.87
N PRO A 392 -14.52 39.60 -2.28
CA PRO A 392 -13.62 39.08 -3.31
C PRO A 392 -12.73 37.98 -2.68
N LEU A 393 -13.31 36.82 -2.41
CA LEU A 393 -12.55 35.67 -1.88
C LEU A 393 -11.73 35.05 -3.02
N THR A 394 -10.41 35.01 -2.84
CA THR A 394 -9.52 34.28 -3.73
C THR A 394 -9.52 32.79 -3.40
N GLY A 395 -9.02 31.95 -4.30
CA GLY A 395 -8.92 30.49 -4.08
C GLY A 395 -8.06 30.09 -2.88
N THR A 396 -7.34 31.03 -2.27
CA THR A 396 -6.54 30.85 -1.04
C THR A 396 -7.29 31.28 0.23
N ALA A 397 -8.56 31.69 0.11
CA ALA A 397 -9.34 32.19 1.24
C ALA A 397 -9.37 31.22 2.42
N ARG A 398 -9.04 31.75 3.58
CA ARG A 398 -9.18 31.09 4.88
C ARG A 398 -10.55 31.47 5.46
N MET A 399 -11.29 30.47 5.93
CA MET A 399 -12.58 30.61 6.58
C MET A 399 -12.52 29.96 7.94
N GLU A 400 -12.98 30.66 8.96
CA GLU A 400 -13.07 30.16 10.33
C GLU A 400 -14.54 30.17 10.76
N ALA A 401 -15.00 29.07 11.33
CA ALA A 401 -16.33 28.98 11.92
C ALA A 401 -16.20 28.65 13.40
N TYR A 402 -17.05 29.30 14.20
CA TYR A 402 -17.03 29.22 15.65
C TYR A 402 -18.35 28.72 16.18
N ASP A 403 -18.28 27.91 17.22
CA ASP A 403 -19.45 27.41 17.94
C ASP A 403 -19.20 27.44 19.45
N ILE A 404 -20.24 27.77 20.22
CA ILE A 404 -20.20 27.76 21.69
C ILE A 404 -21.05 26.60 22.17
N SER A 405 -20.47 25.82 23.07
CA SER A 405 -21.14 24.69 23.71
C SER A 405 -21.03 24.82 25.24
N ASN A 406 -22.09 24.52 25.96
CA ASN A 406 -22.12 24.49 27.42
C ASN A 406 -22.97 23.32 27.94
N ILE A 407 -22.80 22.97 29.20
CA ILE A 407 -23.64 21.99 29.91
C ILE A 407 -24.51 22.77 30.91
N ASN A 408 -25.75 23.11 30.49
CA ASN A 408 -26.69 23.87 31.34
C ASN A 408 -26.10 25.18 31.92
N GLY A 409 -25.28 25.88 31.11
CA GLY A 409 -24.62 27.13 31.53
C GLY A 409 -23.35 26.96 32.34
N PHE A 410 -22.86 25.70 32.46
CA PHE A 410 -21.57 25.39 33.10
C PHE A 410 -20.60 24.86 32.01
N GLU A 411 -19.29 24.93 32.31
CA GLU A 411 -18.21 24.41 31.45
C GLU A 411 -18.28 24.97 29.99
N ASN A 412 -18.45 26.28 29.85
CA ASN A 412 -18.54 26.93 28.55
C ASN A 412 -17.24 26.72 27.75
N VAL A 413 -17.37 26.22 26.55
CA VAL A 413 -16.27 25.93 25.60
C VAL A 413 -16.61 26.49 24.24
N GLY A 414 -15.65 27.21 23.63
CA GLY A 414 -15.70 27.60 22.25
C GLY A 414 -14.90 26.61 21.36
N SER A 415 -15.42 26.29 20.21
CA SER A 415 -14.71 25.55 19.18
C SER A 415 -14.48 26.40 17.95
N MET A 416 -13.35 26.22 17.28
CA MET A 416 -13.00 26.84 16.02
C MET A 416 -12.64 25.78 15.02
N VAL A 417 -13.31 25.75 13.89
CA VAL A 417 -12.98 24.95 12.74
C VAL A 417 -12.46 25.85 11.62
N VAL A 418 -11.51 25.36 10.86
CA VAL A 418 -10.80 26.13 9.83
C VAL A 418 -10.92 25.41 8.48
N TYR A 419 -11.26 26.20 7.47
CA TYR A 419 -11.20 25.79 6.07
C TYR A 419 -10.21 26.67 5.32
N GLU A 420 -9.35 26.06 4.52
CA GLU A 420 -8.39 26.74 3.65
C GLU A 420 -8.52 26.13 2.24
N LYS A 421 -8.63 26.98 1.23
CA LYS A 421 -8.88 26.54 -0.15
C LYS A 421 -10.12 25.64 -0.29
N GLY A 422 -11.15 25.89 0.50
CA GLY A 422 -12.39 25.11 0.53
C GLY A 422 -12.28 23.72 1.20
N LYS A 423 -11.14 23.38 1.82
CA LYS A 423 -10.92 22.10 2.49
C LYS A 423 -10.69 22.28 3.99
N PRO A 424 -11.16 21.35 4.83
CA PRO A 424 -10.94 21.43 6.28
C PRO A 424 -9.46 21.31 6.63
N LYS A 425 -8.91 22.29 7.35
CA LYS A 425 -7.54 22.34 7.85
C LYS A 425 -7.50 21.98 9.34
N ARG A 426 -7.55 20.69 9.61
CA ARG A 426 -7.66 20.15 10.98
C ARG A 426 -6.51 20.52 11.92
N SER A 427 -5.31 20.80 11.41
CA SER A 427 -4.17 21.27 12.19
C SER A 427 -4.44 22.60 12.91
N ASP A 428 -5.31 23.42 12.31
CA ASP A 428 -5.63 24.76 12.80
C ASP A 428 -6.90 24.80 13.65
N TYR A 429 -7.56 23.67 13.88
CA TYR A 429 -8.71 23.60 14.77
C TYR A 429 -8.30 23.91 16.19
N ARG A 430 -9.10 24.73 16.91
CA ARG A 430 -8.82 25.13 18.29
C ARG A 430 -10.04 24.94 19.19
N LYS A 431 -9.76 24.71 20.46
CA LYS A 431 -10.74 24.70 21.54
C LYS A 431 -10.39 25.80 22.54
N PHE A 432 -11.36 26.61 22.88
CA PHE A 432 -11.23 27.72 23.83
C PHE A 432 -12.03 27.42 25.09
N LYS A 433 -11.35 27.24 26.22
CA LYS A 433 -12.02 27.25 27.53
C LYS A 433 -12.40 28.69 27.86
N ILE A 434 -13.67 28.96 28.06
CA ILE A 434 -14.17 30.28 28.46
C ILE A 434 -13.78 30.55 29.89
N LYS A 435 -13.31 31.76 30.17
CA LYS A 435 -12.76 32.14 31.49
C LYS A 435 -13.50 33.31 32.15
N SER A 436 -14.08 34.21 31.36
CA SER A 436 -14.67 35.48 31.86
C SER A 436 -16.18 35.44 31.96
N VAL A 437 -16.84 34.40 31.41
CA VAL A 437 -18.31 34.33 31.40
C VAL A 437 -18.80 33.18 32.25
N SER A 438 -19.68 33.46 33.19
CA SER A 438 -20.40 32.48 34.00
C SER A 438 -21.88 32.48 33.63
N GLY A 439 -22.46 31.30 33.36
CA GLY A 439 -23.84 31.16 32.95
C GLY A 439 -24.02 31.01 31.40
N PRO A 440 -25.27 30.89 30.93
CA PRO A 440 -25.59 30.61 29.52
C PRO A 440 -25.67 31.91 28.71
N ASP A 441 -24.54 32.58 28.47
CA ASP A 441 -24.43 33.76 27.62
C ASP A 441 -23.48 33.45 26.43
N ASP A 442 -24.05 32.93 25.35
CA ASP A 442 -23.31 32.58 24.18
C ASP A 442 -22.68 33.78 23.47
N TYR A 443 -23.30 34.96 23.51
CA TYR A 443 -22.77 36.19 22.94
C TYR A 443 -21.50 36.67 23.65
N ALA A 444 -21.52 36.67 25.00
CA ALA A 444 -20.36 37.02 25.77
C ALA A 444 -19.22 35.99 25.59
N CYS A 445 -19.56 34.69 25.55
CA CYS A 445 -18.62 33.63 25.28
C CYS A 445 -17.98 33.79 23.89
N MET A 446 -18.77 34.03 22.86
CA MET A 446 -18.28 34.28 21.51
C MET A 446 -17.36 35.50 21.44
N ARG A 447 -17.72 36.57 22.11
CA ARG A 447 -16.88 37.77 22.20
C ARG A 447 -15.51 37.45 22.83
N GLU A 448 -15.48 36.67 23.90
CA GLU A 448 -14.22 36.23 24.50
C GLU A 448 -13.37 35.43 23.55
N VAL A 449 -13.96 34.44 22.82
CA VAL A 449 -13.26 33.58 21.86
C VAL A 449 -12.65 34.41 20.75
N LEU A 450 -13.47 35.26 20.09
CA LEU A 450 -13.00 36.09 18.98
C LEU A 450 -11.91 37.08 19.42
N THR A 451 -12.11 37.75 20.59
CA THR A 451 -11.09 38.65 21.13
C THR A 451 -9.75 37.96 21.35
N ARG A 452 -9.78 36.80 21.93
CA ARG A 452 -8.54 36.00 22.14
C ARG A 452 -7.92 35.54 20.84
N ARG A 453 -8.73 35.10 19.87
CA ARG A 453 -8.26 34.66 18.56
C ARG A 453 -7.55 35.79 17.81
N PHE A 454 -8.19 36.95 17.70
CA PHE A 454 -7.61 38.08 16.98
C PHE A 454 -6.43 38.72 17.68
N ARG A 455 -6.44 38.75 19.02
CA ARG A 455 -5.27 39.20 19.78
C ARG A 455 -4.04 38.36 19.51
N HIS A 456 -4.18 37.03 19.57
CA HIS A 456 -3.09 36.14 19.22
C HIS A 456 -2.62 36.31 17.80
N GLY A 457 -3.52 36.52 16.83
CA GLY A 457 -3.12 36.80 15.45
C GLY A 457 -2.32 38.09 15.30
N MET A 458 -2.69 39.15 16.04
CA MET A 458 -1.96 40.42 16.03
C MET A 458 -0.59 40.30 16.73
N GLU A 459 -0.50 39.54 17.80
CA GLU A 459 0.77 39.27 18.50
C GLU A 459 1.72 38.48 17.61
N GLU A 460 1.25 37.40 16.99
CA GLU A 460 2.02 36.57 16.08
C GLU A 460 2.47 37.35 14.81
N SER A 461 1.60 38.22 14.27
CA SER A 461 1.96 39.09 13.13
C SER A 461 3.14 40.00 13.47
N LYS A 462 3.14 40.60 14.66
CA LYS A 462 4.25 41.45 15.12
C LYS A 462 5.54 40.67 15.31
N GLU A 463 5.45 39.48 15.90
CA GLU A 463 6.62 38.61 16.10
C GLU A 463 7.22 38.16 14.76
N LEU A 464 6.40 37.87 13.74
CA LEU A 464 6.85 37.50 12.41
C LEU A 464 7.49 38.68 11.67
N GLU A 465 6.89 39.88 11.78
CA GLU A 465 7.46 41.13 11.23
C GLU A 465 8.83 41.44 11.86
N GLU A 466 8.98 41.26 13.18
CA GLU A 466 10.26 41.44 13.88
C GLU A 466 11.34 40.42 13.48
N GLN A 467 10.93 39.24 13.00
CA GLN A 467 11.82 38.18 12.53
C GLN A 467 12.06 38.21 11.00
N GLU A 468 11.52 39.18 10.31
CA GLU A 468 11.56 39.28 8.81
C GLU A 468 10.96 38.02 8.12
N MET A 469 10.03 37.33 8.78
CA MET A 469 9.38 36.14 8.25
C MET A 469 8.04 36.48 7.59
N ASP A 470 7.68 35.72 6.55
CA ASP A 470 6.39 35.88 5.87
C ASP A 470 5.23 35.46 6.78
N GLN A 471 4.12 36.19 6.73
CA GLN A 471 2.90 35.91 7.51
C GLN A 471 2.31 34.52 7.22
N GLU A 472 2.68 33.90 6.09
CA GLU A 472 2.29 32.52 5.79
C GLU A 472 2.85 31.47 6.79
N TYR A 473 3.89 31.79 7.56
CA TYR A 473 4.48 30.89 8.55
C TYR A 473 3.71 30.89 9.89
N GLY A 474 2.87 31.89 10.14
CA GLY A 474 2.08 31.97 11.37
C GLY A 474 0.88 31.02 11.41
N SER A 475 0.48 30.62 12.60
CA SER A 475 -0.72 29.80 12.82
C SER A 475 -2.00 30.62 12.87
N PHE A 476 -1.91 31.89 13.22
CA PHE A 476 -3.03 32.80 13.46
C PHE A 476 -3.05 34.04 12.54
N THR A 477 -1.96 34.32 11.85
CA THR A 477 -1.84 35.46 10.94
C THR A 477 -2.40 35.22 9.54
N LYS A 478 -2.68 33.96 9.21
CA LYS A 478 -3.25 33.55 7.90
C LYS A 478 -4.67 33.97 7.71
#